data_e81987951fc23ae3f4217048d9bc9b4a
#
_entry.id   e81987951fc23ae3f4217048d9bc9b4a
#
_cell.length_a   1.000
_cell.length_b   1.000
_cell.length_c   1.000
_cell.angle_alpha   90.00
_cell.angle_beta   90.00
_cell.angle_gamma   90.00
#
_symmetry.space_group_name_H-M   'P 1'
#
loop_
_entity.id
_entity.type
_entity.pdbx_description
1 polymer ?
#
loop_
_entity_poly.entity_id
_entity_poly.type
_entity_poly.pdbx_seq_one_letter_code
_entity_poly.pdbx_strand_id
1 'polypeptide(L)'
;KLIKAVINGQVARKKIDDTALRIVRTMLAFHNARLNDGRSYNETVIGCQDHRNLALKSAQEGITLLQNTDQILPFNRSIHKKLLVLGKLGINDNIGDYGSSRVYSAYNISVMDGLQALLPNHEITYYDGTDPQFAAFLSAQADAVIFVVGFDHDDEGEYVSPNQSSCYTAARGGDRIHGLGLHPDEVRLIQIAGPVNKASAVILIGG
;
A
#
# COMPACT_ATOMS: atom_id res chain seq x y z
N LYS A 1 2.56 0.58 -39.28
CA LYS A 1 1.29 -0.16 -39.55
C LYS A 1 0.20 0.80 -40.08
N LEU A 2 -0.12 1.94 -39.40
CA LEU A 2 -1.22 2.84 -39.76
C LEU A 2 -1.09 3.45 -41.16
N ILE A 3 0.11 3.94 -41.53
CA ILE A 3 0.37 4.51 -42.88
C ILE A 3 0.01 3.51 -43.98
N LYS A 4 0.40 2.26 -43.86
CA LYS A 4 0.07 1.21 -44.83
C LYS A 4 -1.45 0.96 -44.91
N ALA A 5 -2.14 0.97 -43.78
CA ALA A 5 -3.60 0.79 -43.73
C ALA A 5 -4.35 1.94 -44.46
N VAL A 6 -3.85 3.16 -44.36
CA VAL A 6 -4.40 4.31 -45.08
C VAL A 6 -4.13 4.19 -46.58
N ILE A 7 -2.89 3.86 -46.99
CA ILE A 7 -2.54 3.69 -48.41
C ILE A 7 -3.36 2.58 -49.05
N ASN A 8 -3.59 1.48 -48.34
CA ASN A 8 -4.38 0.34 -48.81
C ASN A 8 -5.90 0.54 -48.71
N GLY A 9 -6.38 1.73 -48.33
CA GLY A 9 -7.80 2.02 -48.21
C GLY A 9 -8.52 1.35 -47.04
N GLN A 10 -7.82 0.65 -46.16
CA GLN A 10 -8.37 0.00 -44.96
C GLN A 10 -8.81 1.02 -43.88
N VAL A 11 -8.17 2.19 -43.85
CA VAL A 11 -8.53 3.31 -42.97
C VAL A 11 -8.66 4.56 -43.81
N ALA A 12 -9.83 5.18 -43.77
CA ALA A 12 -10.07 6.43 -44.47
C ALA A 12 -9.20 7.59 -43.88
N ARG A 13 -8.58 8.40 -44.74
CA ARG A 13 -7.81 9.57 -44.35
C ARG A 13 -8.59 10.47 -43.38
N LYS A 14 -9.90 10.68 -43.65
CA LYS A 14 -10.79 11.49 -42.81
C LYS A 14 -10.85 11.00 -41.37
N LYS A 15 -10.71 9.70 -41.12
CA LYS A 15 -10.64 9.16 -39.74
C LYS A 15 -9.38 9.59 -38.99
N ILE A 16 -8.27 9.65 -39.70
CA ILE A 16 -6.99 10.12 -39.14
C ILE A 16 -7.07 11.61 -38.80
N ASP A 17 -7.60 12.40 -39.76
CA ASP A 17 -7.73 13.85 -39.56
C ASP A 17 -8.68 14.18 -38.39
N ASP A 18 -9.82 13.46 -38.27
CA ASP A 18 -10.77 13.62 -37.14
C ASP A 18 -10.12 13.24 -35.80
N THR A 19 -9.38 12.14 -35.78
CA THR A 19 -8.66 11.72 -34.57
C THR A 19 -7.60 12.73 -34.15
N ALA A 20 -6.80 13.20 -35.09
CA ALA A 20 -5.78 14.23 -34.85
C ALA A 20 -6.44 15.53 -34.35
N LEU A 21 -7.53 15.96 -34.99
CA LEU A 21 -8.28 17.16 -34.59
C LEU A 21 -8.78 17.08 -33.13
N ARG A 22 -9.33 15.93 -32.72
CA ARG A 22 -9.80 15.73 -31.34
C ARG A 22 -8.65 15.88 -30.33
N ILE A 23 -7.52 15.24 -30.60
CA ILE A 23 -6.33 15.32 -29.73
C ILE A 23 -5.84 16.78 -29.65
N VAL A 24 -5.58 17.41 -30.80
CA VAL A 24 -5.05 18.78 -30.86
C VAL A 24 -6.01 19.78 -30.20
N ARG A 25 -7.32 19.66 -30.45
CA ARG A 25 -8.33 20.53 -29.83
C ARG A 25 -8.25 20.45 -28.29
N THR A 26 -8.19 19.22 -27.74
CA THR A 26 -8.11 19.01 -26.29
C THR A 26 -6.82 19.59 -25.74
N MET A 27 -5.67 19.29 -26.37
CA MET A 27 -4.37 19.84 -25.97
C MET A 27 -4.35 21.37 -25.96
N LEU A 28 -4.88 22.01 -27.00
CA LEU A 28 -4.96 23.48 -27.07
C LEU A 28 -5.89 24.08 -26.03
N ALA A 29 -7.03 23.44 -25.76
CA ALA A 29 -7.95 23.92 -24.73
C ALA A 29 -7.29 23.91 -23.35
N PHE A 30 -6.62 22.83 -22.97
CA PHE A 30 -5.90 22.74 -21.71
C PHE A 30 -4.66 23.63 -21.65
N HIS A 31 -3.93 23.78 -22.77
CA HIS A 31 -2.80 24.69 -22.85
C HIS A 31 -3.24 26.13 -22.58
N ASN A 32 -4.30 26.59 -23.24
CA ASN A 32 -4.84 27.93 -23.04
C ASN A 32 -5.39 28.14 -21.61
N ALA A 33 -6.08 27.14 -21.05
CA ALA A 33 -6.56 27.18 -19.67
C ALA A 33 -5.39 27.32 -18.69
N ARG A 34 -4.31 26.57 -18.89
CA ARG A 34 -3.10 26.63 -18.06
C ARG A 34 -2.38 27.98 -18.15
N LEU A 35 -2.30 28.57 -19.34
CA LEU A 35 -1.69 29.91 -19.52
C LEU A 35 -2.47 30.99 -18.76
N ASN A 36 -3.78 30.83 -18.59
CA ASN A 36 -4.67 31.82 -18.01
C ASN A 36 -5.01 31.60 -16.54
N ASP A 37 -4.56 30.49 -15.91
CA ASP A 37 -4.96 30.20 -14.53
C ASP A 37 -4.15 30.94 -13.47
N GLY A 38 -3.05 31.59 -13.86
CA GLY A 38 -2.21 32.41 -12.97
C GLY A 38 -1.51 31.63 -11.84
N ARG A 39 -1.63 30.30 -11.79
CA ARG A 39 -1.02 29.47 -10.75
C ARG A 39 0.43 29.11 -11.09
N SER A 40 1.26 29.11 -10.06
CA SER A 40 2.60 28.54 -10.16
C SER A 40 2.58 27.06 -9.80
N TYR A 41 2.98 26.21 -10.73
CA TYR A 41 3.11 24.77 -10.52
C TYR A 41 4.57 24.45 -10.13
N ASN A 42 4.92 24.80 -8.92
CA ASN A 42 6.27 24.55 -8.40
C ASN A 42 6.39 23.10 -7.93
N GLU A 43 7.47 22.43 -8.29
CA GLU A 43 7.77 21.06 -7.87
C GLU A 43 7.90 20.92 -6.34
N THR A 44 8.19 22.01 -5.63
CA THR A 44 8.28 22.01 -4.16
C THR A 44 6.97 21.67 -3.45
N VAL A 45 5.82 21.69 -4.15
CA VAL A 45 4.54 21.25 -3.59
C VAL A 45 4.40 19.72 -3.56
N ILE A 46 5.21 19.01 -4.36
CA ILE A 46 5.17 17.55 -4.41
C ILE A 46 5.68 16.99 -3.07
N GLY A 47 4.82 16.24 -2.37
CA GLY A 47 5.17 15.67 -1.06
C GLY A 47 5.43 16.73 0.04
N CYS A 48 4.95 17.96 -0.12
CA CYS A 48 5.04 18.99 0.90
C CYS A 48 4.30 18.59 2.19
N GLN A 49 4.52 19.32 3.28
CA GLN A 49 3.93 18.99 4.58
C GLN A 49 2.39 18.94 4.53
N ASP A 50 1.76 19.83 3.77
CA ASP A 50 0.30 19.84 3.66
C ASP A 50 -0.22 18.58 2.95
N HIS A 51 0.48 18.11 1.91
CA HIS A 51 0.13 16.84 1.25
C HIS A 51 0.31 15.65 2.17
N ARG A 52 1.37 15.64 2.99
CA ARG A 52 1.60 14.56 3.99
C ARG A 52 0.54 14.60 5.09
N ASN A 53 0.16 15.77 5.56
CA ASN A 53 -0.91 15.94 6.55
C ASN A 53 -2.26 15.45 5.98
N LEU A 54 -2.53 15.75 4.71
CA LEU A 54 -3.74 15.26 4.04
C LEU A 54 -3.73 13.75 3.88
N ALA A 55 -2.60 13.16 3.49
CA ALA A 55 -2.44 11.70 3.39
C ALA A 55 -2.66 11.02 4.76
N LEU A 56 -2.06 11.56 5.83
CA LEU A 56 -2.28 11.07 7.19
C LEU A 56 -3.76 11.14 7.58
N LYS A 57 -4.41 12.27 7.33
CA LYS A 57 -5.84 12.44 7.62
C LYS A 57 -6.68 11.44 6.84
N SER A 58 -6.40 11.26 5.55
CA SER A 58 -7.11 10.29 4.70
C SER A 58 -6.95 8.86 5.21
N ALA A 59 -5.74 8.47 5.62
CA ALA A 59 -5.49 7.16 6.22
C ALA A 59 -6.28 6.99 7.53
N GLN A 60 -6.26 7.99 8.42
CA GLN A 60 -6.99 7.94 9.69
C GLN A 60 -8.51 7.82 9.50
N GLU A 61 -9.06 8.49 8.49
CA GLU A 61 -10.48 8.44 8.17
C GLU A 61 -10.86 7.17 7.38
N GLY A 62 -9.90 6.54 6.70
CA GLY A 62 -10.09 5.32 5.92
C GLY A 62 -9.98 4.03 6.74
N ILE A 63 -9.31 4.06 7.88
CA ILE A 63 -9.18 2.88 8.74
C ILE A 63 -10.54 2.51 9.34
N THR A 64 -10.97 1.28 9.09
CA THR A 64 -12.26 0.77 9.56
C THR A 64 -12.08 -0.22 10.71
N LEU A 65 -12.75 0.00 11.84
CA LEU A 65 -12.79 -0.95 12.95
C LEU A 65 -13.78 -2.06 12.63
N LEU A 66 -13.28 -3.22 12.23
CA LEU A 66 -14.12 -4.37 11.83
C LEU A 66 -14.65 -5.13 13.02
N GLN A 67 -13.86 -5.27 14.09
CA GLN A 67 -14.23 -6.03 15.28
C GLN A 67 -13.50 -5.48 16.51
N ASN A 68 -14.22 -5.31 17.62
CA ASN A 68 -13.68 -4.96 18.93
C ASN A 68 -14.63 -5.46 20.04
N THR A 69 -14.98 -6.75 20.00
CA THR A 69 -16.02 -7.37 20.85
C THR A 69 -15.68 -7.25 22.34
N ASP A 70 -14.43 -7.46 22.70
CA ASP A 70 -13.96 -7.42 24.08
C ASP A 70 -13.43 -6.04 24.51
N GLN A 71 -13.64 -5.02 23.69
CA GLN A 71 -13.17 -3.65 23.94
C GLN A 71 -11.66 -3.56 24.22
N ILE A 72 -10.87 -4.39 23.54
CA ILE A 72 -9.39 -4.40 23.64
C ILE A 72 -8.80 -3.10 23.14
N LEU A 73 -9.37 -2.55 22.08
CA LEU A 73 -8.97 -1.27 21.53
C LEU A 73 -9.83 -0.13 22.10
N PRO A 74 -9.24 1.05 22.37
CA PRO A 74 -7.81 1.38 22.23
C PRO A 74 -6.95 0.74 23.33
N PHE A 75 -5.72 0.35 23.00
CA PHE A 75 -4.77 -0.10 24.01
C PHE A 75 -4.50 0.99 25.05
N ASN A 76 -4.45 0.59 26.31
CA ASN A 76 -4.14 1.51 27.40
C ASN A 76 -2.64 1.77 27.46
N ARG A 77 -2.22 2.97 27.08
CA ARG A 77 -0.81 3.40 27.03
C ARG A 77 -0.10 3.38 28.39
N SER A 78 -0.82 3.33 29.49
CA SER A 78 -0.23 3.31 30.83
C SER A 78 0.19 1.92 31.26
N ILE A 79 -0.48 0.88 30.78
CA ILE A 79 -0.24 -0.53 31.16
C ILE A 79 0.40 -1.34 30.04
N HIS A 80 0.07 -1.10 28.78
CA HIS A 80 0.66 -1.80 27.64
C HIS A 80 1.95 -1.09 27.21
N LYS A 81 3.03 -1.29 27.96
CA LYS A 81 4.33 -0.65 27.72
C LYS A 81 5.23 -1.42 26.78
N LYS A 82 5.07 -2.75 26.73
CA LYS A 82 5.80 -3.64 25.85
C LYS A 82 4.88 -4.09 24.73
N LEU A 83 5.11 -3.58 23.55
CA LEU A 83 4.36 -3.92 22.35
C LEU A 83 5.17 -4.87 21.47
N LEU A 84 4.51 -5.90 20.97
CA LEU A 84 5.06 -6.77 19.95
C LEU A 84 4.32 -6.56 18.63
N VAL A 85 5.05 -6.24 17.57
CA VAL A 85 4.54 -6.18 16.20
C VAL A 85 4.93 -7.45 15.48
N LEU A 86 3.95 -8.19 14.97
CA LEU A 86 4.11 -9.46 14.27
C LEU A 86 3.64 -9.35 12.82
N GLY A 87 4.38 -9.94 11.91
CA GLY A 87 4.04 -10.04 10.50
C GLY A 87 4.92 -9.20 9.58
N LYS A 88 5.14 -9.71 8.38
CA LYS A 88 6.05 -9.10 7.38
C LYS A 88 5.73 -7.65 7.05
N LEU A 89 4.44 -7.31 7.01
CA LEU A 89 3.97 -5.97 6.67
C LEU A 89 4.18 -4.94 7.79
N GLY A 90 4.63 -5.35 8.99
CA GLY A 90 4.90 -4.44 10.10
C GLY A 90 5.98 -3.40 9.82
N ILE A 91 6.97 -3.77 9.02
CA ILE A 91 8.09 -2.89 8.62
C ILE A 91 8.13 -2.63 7.09
N ASN A 92 7.16 -3.14 6.35
CA ASN A 92 7.12 -2.97 4.90
C ASN A 92 6.59 -1.58 4.54
N ASP A 93 7.28 -0.93 3.61
CA ASP A 93 6.80 0.29 2.94
C ASP A 93 5.71 -0.08 1.93
N ASN A 94 4.51 -0.41 2.40
CA ASN A 94 3.39 -0.76 1.52
C ASN A 94 2.81 0.51 0.87
N ILE A 95 3.48 1.00 -0.16
CA ILE A 95 3.20 2.25 -0.87
C ILE A 95 2.45 2.05 -2.20
N GLY A 96 1.84 0.91 -2.38
CA GLY A 96 1.07 0.56 -3.56
C GLY A 96 1.86 -0.21 -4.61
N ASP A 97 1.44 -0.10 -5.87
CA ASP A 97 1.98 -0.87 -6.98
C ASP A 97 3.43 -0.48 -7.36
N TYR A 98 4.17 -1.46 -7.83
CA TYR A 98 5.54 -1.32 -8.32
C TYR A 98 5.62 -1.39 -9.86
N GLY A 99 4.49 -1.43 -10.54
CA GLY A 99 4.34 -1.43 -11.99
C GLY A 99 4.29 -0.03 -12.61
N SER A 100 3.38 0.16 -13.56
CA SER A 100 3.27 1.43 -14.32
C SER A 100 2.74 2.59 -13.49
N SER A 101 2.02 2.32 -12.40
CA SER A 101 1.51 3.32 -11.47
C SER A 101 2.45 3.63 -10.29
N ARG A 102 3.65 3.08 -10.29
CA ARG A 102 4.63 3.25 -9.22
C ARG A 102 4.92 4.72 -8.90
N VAL A 103 4.82 5.05 -7.62
CA VAL A 103 5.20 6.35 -7.08
C VAL A 103 6.48 6.20 -6.24
N TYR A 104 7.44 7.05 -6.49
CA TYR A 104 8.67 7.14 -5.69
C TYR A 104 8.44 8.16 -4.58
N SER A 105 8.00 7.68 -3.43
CA SER A 105 7.81 8.55 -2.27
C SER A 105 9.15 8.88 -1.61
N ALA A 106 9.32 10.14 -1.24
CA ALA A 106 10.48 10.58 -0.46
C ALA A 106 10.35 10.25 1.05
N TYR A 107 9.14 9.95 1.49
CA TYR A 107 8.80 9.74 2.91
C TYR A 107 7.82 8.58 3.02
N ASN A 108 8.31 7.43 3.42
CA ASN A 108 7.50 6.27 3.73
C ASN A 108 7.47 6.09 5.25
N ILE A 109 6.34 5.64 5.76
CA ILE A 109 6.16 5.37 7.19
C ILE A 109 5.51 3.99 7.29
N SER A 110 6.27 3.02 7.80
CA SER A 110 5.74 1.70 8.12
C SER A 110 4.87 1.75 9.38
N VAL A 111 4.13 0.67 9.67
CA VAL A 111 3.39 0.54 10.94
C VAL A 111 4.34 0.67 12.13
N MET A 112 5.53 0.06 12.04
CA MET A 112 6.54 0.12 13.10
C MET A 112 7.05 1.55 13.33
N ASP A 113 7.38 2.28 12.25
CA ASP A 113 7.83 3.68 12.36
C ASP A 113 6.77 4.58 13.00
N GLY A 114 5.52 4.40 12.58
CA GLY A 114 4.39 5.15 13.11
C GLY A 114 4.18 4.88 14.61
N LEU A 115 4.29 3.62 15.04
CA LEU A 115 4.17 3.26 16.44
C LEU A 115 5.33 3.82 17.28
N GLN A 116 6.56 3.73 16.78
CA GLN A 116 7.75 4.26 17.47
C GLN A 116 7.67 5.79 17.63
N ALA A 117 7.23 6.49 16.59
CA ALA A 117 7.04 7.94 16.64
C ALA A 117 5.93 8.35 17.63
N LEU A 118 4.82 7.59 17.67
CA LEU A 118 3.67 7.88 18.53
C LEU A 118 3.93 7.52 20.01
N LEU A 119 4.78 6.53 20.27
CA LEU A 119 4.96 5.90 21.57
C LEU A 119 6.45 5.87 21.98
N PRO A 120 7.14 7.02 22.06
CA PRO A 120 8.61 7.09 22.26
C PRO A 120 9.09 6.50 23.60
N ASN A 121 8.20 6.31 24.57
CA ASN A 121 8.51 5.75 25.89
C ASN A 121 8.01 4.29 26.07
N HIS A 122 7.70 3.61 24.95
CA HIS A 122 7.30 2.20 24.96
C HIS A 122 8.43 1.34 24.42
N GLU A 123 8.52 0.12 24.90
CA GLU A 123 9.37 -0.92 24.33
C GLU A 123 8.57 -1.56 23.18
N ILE A 124 8.99 -1.35 21.94
CA ILE A 124 8.33 -1.90 20.76
C ILE A 124 9.30 -2.84 20.06
N THR A 125 8.96 -4.11 20.03
CA THR A 125 9.72 -5.16 19.37
C THR A 125 9.01 -5.62 18.10
N TYR A 126 9.77 -6.10 17.13
CA TYR A 126 9.27 -6.60 15.87
C TYR A 126 9.74 -8.03 15.63
N TYR A 127 8.86 -8.85 15.06
CA TYR A 127 9.20 -10.15 14.53
C TYR A 127 8.34 -10.43 13.27
N ASP A 128 8.95 -10.96 12.21
CA ASP A 128 8.28 -11.20 10.93
C ASP A 128 7.23 -12.33 10.94
N GLY A 129 7.25 -13.16 11.99
CA GLY A 129 6.27 -14.23 12.14
C GLY A 129 6.62 -15.53 11.41
N THR A 130 7.83 -15.67 10.89
CA THR A 130 8.25 -16.88 10.13
C THR A 130 8.17 -18.17 10.93
N ASP A 131 8.41 -18.10 12.25
CA ASP A 131 8.15 -19.20 13.18
C ASP A 131 6.98 -18.83 14.12
N PRO A 132 5.78 -19.38 13.93
CA PRO A 132 4.62 -19.09 14.77
C PRO A 132 4.77 -19.52 16.23
N GLN A 133 5.60 -20.53 16.52
CA GLN A 133 5.85 -20.96 17.91
C GLN A 133 6.75 -19.97 18.64
N PHE A 134 7.76 -19.46 17.96
CA PHE A 134 8.58 -18.38 18.49
C PHE A 134 7.78 -17.09 18.64
N ALA A 135 6.91 -16.77 17.69
CA ALA A 135 5.96 -15.65 17.82
C ALA A 135 5.06 -15.79 19.05
N ALA A 136 4.55 -16.99 19.33
CA ALA A 136 3.76 -17.26 20.53
C ALA A 136 4.58 -17.06 21.82
N PHE A 137 5.84 -17.50 21.83
CA PHE A 137 6.74 -17.27 22.96
C PHE A 137 6.97 -15.77 23.20
N LEU A 138 7.19 -14.98 22.15
CA LEU A 138 7.31 -13.51 22.25
C LEU A 138 6.00 -12.87 22.71
N SER A 139 4.86 -13.33 22.19
CA SER A 139 3.52 -12.83 22.55
C SER A 139 3.22 -12.98 24.04
N ALA A 140 3.70 -14.05 24.65
CA ALA A 140 3.55 -14.28 26.10
C ALA A 140 4.32 -13.29 26.96
N GLN A 141 5.33 -12.62 26.42
CA GLN A 141 6.20 -11.66 27.12
C GLN A 141 5.81 -10.20 26.89
N ALA A 142 4.93 -9.94 25.91
CA ALA A 142 4.46 -8.61 25.57
C ALA A 142 3.21 -8.24 26.41
N ASP A 143 3.03 -6.94 26.65
CA ASP A 143 1.81 -6.42 27.25
C ASP A 143 0.67 -6.36 26.24
N ALA A 144 0.99 -6.14 24.95
CA ALA A 144 0.04 -6.20 23.84
C ALA A 144 0.73 -6.62 22.54
N VAL A 145 -0.05 -7.24 21.63
CA VAL A 145 0.42 -7.75 20.35
C VAL A 145 -0.37 -7.15 19.21
N ILE A 146 0.33 -6.71 18.16
CA ILE A 146 -0.24 -6.18 16.94
C ILE A 146 0.22 -7.06 15.77
N PHE A 147 -0.72 -7.79 15.18
CA PHE A 147 -0.47 -8.51 13.93
C PHE A 147 -0.66 -7.55 12.76
N VAL A 148 0.28 -7.50 11.84
CA VAL A 148 0.20 -6.72 10.60
C VAL A 148 0.28 -7.69 9.44
N VAL A 149 -0.86 -7.95 8.83
CA VAL A 149 -1.06 -9.00 7.82
C VAL A 149 -1.87 -8.49 6.65
N GLY A 150 -1.83 -9.19 5.54
CA GLY A 150 -2.59 -8.83 4.35
C GLY A 150 -1.78 -8.91 3.08
N PHE A 151 -1.94 -7.94 2.21
CA PHE A 151 -1.42 -7.97 0.85
C PHE A 151 -0.45 -6.84 0.58
N ASP A 152 0.55 -7.13 -0.25
CA ASP A 152 1.46 -6.15 -0.80
C ASP A 152 1.43 -6.17 -2.35
N HIS A 153 2.34 -5.44 -2.97
CA HIS A 153 2.45 -5.34 -4.42
C HIS A 153 2.74 -6.67 -5.13
N ASP A 154 3.31 -7.66 -4.44
CA ASP A 154 3.55 -8.99 -5.00
C ASP A 154 2.24 -9.80 -5.10
N ASP A 155 1.24 -9.44 -4.29
CA ASP A 155 -0.07 -10.09 -4.26
C ASP A 155 -1.05 -9.48 -5.28
N GLU A 156 -1.12 -8.15 -5.36
CA GLU A 156 -2.16 -7.42 -6.08
C GLU A 156 -1.64 -6.29 -6.98
N GLY A 157 -0.33 -6.16 -7.14
CA GLY A 157 0.27 -5.18 -8.04
C GLY A 157 0.04 -5.49 -9.51
N GLU A 158 0.44 -4.57 -10.39
CA GLU A 158 0.41 -4.79 -11.84
C GLU A 158 1.22 -6.03 -12.21
N TYR A 159 0.64 -6.88 -13.07
CA TYR A 159 1.34 -8.06 -13.54
C TYR A 159 2.60 -7.71 -14.33
N VAL A 160 3.76 -8.13 -13.83
CA VAL A 160 5.05 -7.97 -14.49
C VAL A 160 5.56 -9.32 -14.96
N SER A 161 5.64 -9.50 -16.28
CA SER A 161 6.20 -10.70 -16.88
C SER A 161 7.71 -10.79 -16.60
N PRO A 162 8.24 -11.99 -16.32
CA PRO A 162 9.69 -12.20 -16.11
C PRO A 162 10.57 -11.69 -17.26
N ASN A 163 10.00 -11.66 -18.47
CA ASN A 163 10.70 -11.25 -19.68
C ASN A 163 10.64 -9.73 -19.97
N GLN A 164 9.89 -8.96 -19.20
CA GLN A 164 9.70 -7.51 -19.44
C GLN A 164 10.63 -6.63 -18.61
N SER A 165 11.23 -7.17 -17.58
CA SER A 165 12.15 -6.43 -16.72
C SER A 165 13.38 -7.28 -16.41
N SER A 166 14.56 -6.70 -16.62
CA SER A 166 15.83 -7.30 -16.23
C SER A 166 16.01 -7.46 -14.70
N CYS A 167 15.08 -6.92 -13.92
CA CYS A 167 15.13 -6.93 -12.45
C CYS A 167 14.43 -8.14 -11.82
N TYR A 168 13.54 -8.82 -12.57
CA TYR A 168 12.74 -9.91 -12.02
C TYR A 168 12.98 -11.22 -12.75
N THR A 169 13.27 -12.26 -11.99
CA THR A 169 13.46 -13.64 -12.49
C THR A 169 12.16 -14.43 -12.54
N ALA A 170 11.11 -13.96 -11.87
CA ALA A 170 9.76 -14.57 -11.82
C ALA A 170 8.68 -13.51 -12.10
N ALA A 171 7.50 -13.96 -12.52
CA ALA A 171 6.32 -13.10 -12.61
C ALA A 171 5.93 -12.58 -11.21
N ARG A 172 5.47 -11.32 -11.14
CA ARG A 172 4.99 -10.68 -9.91
C ARG A 172 3.67 -9.97 -10.18
N GLY A 173 2.87 -9.81 -9.12
CA GLY A 173 1.60 -9.15 -9.19
C GLY A 173 0.57 -9.90 -10.05
N GLY A 174 -0.46 -9.20 -10.47
CA GLY A 174 -1.60 -9.71 -11.21
C GLY A 174 -2.76 -10.09 -10.31
N ASP A 175 -3.83 -10.63 -10.92
CA ASP A 175 -5.02 -11.04 -10.16
C ASP A 175 -4.72 -12.24 -9.26
N ARG A 176 -5.23 -12.20 -8.06
CA ARG A 176 -5.13 -13.32 -7.11
C ARG A 176 -6.05 -14.46 -7.54
N ILE A 177 -5.45 -15.59 -7.89
CA ILE A 177 -6.18 -16.78 -8.35
C ILE A 177 -6.64 -17.70 -7.21
N HIS A 178 -6.10 -17.52 -6.01
CA HIS A 178 -6.38 -18.36 -4.83
C HIS A 178 -7.38 -17.75 -3.85
N GLY A 179 -8.13 -16.73 -4.28
CA GLY A 179 -9.14 -16.04 -3.47
C GLY A 179 -8.60 -14.85 -2.68
N LEU A 180 -9.49 -14.22 -1.89
CA LEU A 180 -9.22 -12.98 -1.15
C LEU A 180 -8.86 -13.24 0.33
N GLY A 181 -8.64 -14.49 0.73
CA GLY A 181 -8.22 -14.83 2.09
C GLY A 181 -6.76 -14.48 2.34
N LEU A 182 -6.40 -14.33 3.60
CA LEU A 182 -5.00 -14.17 4.03
C LEU A 182 -4.14 -15.36 3.59
N HIS A 183 -2.85 -15.14 3.49
CA HIS A 183 -1.89 -16.22 3.25
C HIS A 183 -1.95 -17.28 4.36
N PRO A 184 -1.78 -18.57 4.02
CA PRO A 184 -1.88 -19.66 5.02
C PRO A 184 -0.90 -19.52 6.18
N ASP A 185 0.28 -18.95 5.96
CA ASP A 185 1.29 -18.67 6.98
C ASP A 185 0.84 -17.56 7.94
N GLU A 186 0.19 -16.51 7.44
CA GLU A 186 -0.39 -15.46 8.27
C GLU A 186 -1.57 -15.95 9.11
N VAL A 187 -2.45 -16.77 8.51
CA VAL A 187 -3.54 -17.41 9.25
C VAL A 187 -2.98 -18.28 10.37
N ARG A 188 -1.96 -19.08 10.08
CA ARG A 188 -1.29 -19.93 11.07
C ARG A 188 -0.62 -19.12 12.17
N LEU A 189 0.04 -18.01 11.82
CA LEU A 189 0.65 -17.08 12.77
C LEU A 189 -0.39 -16.56 13.78
N ILE A 190 -1.52 -16.06 13.29
CA ILE A 190 -2.60 -15.53 14.13
C ILE A 190 -3.19 -16.65 15.00
N GLN A 191 -3.43 -17.84 14.44
CA GLN A 191 -4.03 -18.96 15.16
C GLN A 191 -3.16 -19.48 16.31
N ILE A 192 -1.83 -19.43 16.17
CA ILE A 192 -0.89 -19.95 17.16
C ILE A 192 -0.53 -18.88 18.19
N ALA A 193 -0.18 -17.67 17.75
CA ALA A 193 0.31 -16.62 18.62
C ALA A 193 -0.79 -15.73 19.21
N GLY A 194 -1.93 -15.55 18.51
CA GLY A 194 -3.03 -14.69 18.95
C GLY A 194 -3.67 -15.11 20.28
N PRO A 195 -4.03 -16.37 20.49
CA PRO A 195 -4.66 -16.81 21.75
C PRO A 195 -3.77 -16.67 22.99
N VAL A 196 -2.46 -16.50 22.80
CA VAL A 196 -1.48 -16.44 23.91
C VAL A 196 -1.58 -15.10 24.66
N ASN A 197 -1.89 -14.02 23.98
CA ASN A 197 -2.05 -12.71 24.60
C ASN A 197 -3.45 -12.14 24.33
N LYS A 198 -4.20 -11.87 25.40
CA LYS A 198 -5.57 -11.34 25.28
C LYS A 198 -5.62 -9.92 24.74
N ALA A 199 -4.56 -9.13 24.96
CA ALA A 199 -4.44 -7.78 24.38
C ALA A 199 -3.84 -7.87 22.97
N SER A 200 -4.52 -8.54 22.06
CA SER A 200 -4.10 -8.71 20.67
C SER A 200 -5.02 -7.97 19.71
N ALA A 201 -4.43 -7.33 18.70
CA ALA A 201 -5.14 -6.69 17.61
C ALA A 201 -4.54 -7.10 16.26
N VAL A 202 -5.36 -7.10 15.22
CA VAL A 202 -4.94 -7.38 13.84
C VAL A 202 -5.15 -6.12 13.00
N ILE A 203 -4.09 -5.65 12.36
CA ILE A 203 -4.14 -4.68 11.27
C ILE A 203 -4.17 -5.50 9.99
N LEU A 204 -5.29 -5.41 9.28
CA LEU A 204 -5.49 -6.05 7.99
C LEU A 204 -5.25 -5.03 6.88
N ILE A 205 -4.24 -5.26 6.06
CA ILE A 205 -3.94 -4.46 4.87
C ILE A 205 -4.60 -5.18 3.69
N GLY A 206 -5.62 -4.53 3.13
CA GLY A 206 -6.33 -5.02 1.94
C GLY A 206 -5.81 -4.38 0.66
N GLY A 207 -6.13 -4.99 -0.48
CA GLY A 207 -5.91 -4.42 -1.81
C GLY A 207 -7.09 -3.60 -2.28
#